data_37ec8d35df2342d18233c3bf3d886ff5
#
_entry.id   37ec8d35df2342d18233c3bf3d886ff5
#
_cell.length_a   1.000
_cell.length_b   1.000
_cell.length_c   1.000
_cell.angle_alpha   90.00
_cell.angle_beta   90.00
_cell.angle_gamma   90.00
#
_symmetry.space_group_name_H-M   'P 1'
#
loop_
_entity.id
_entity.type
_entity.pdbx_description
1 polymer ?
#
loop_
_entity_poly.entity_id
_entity_poly.type
_entity_poly.pdbx_seq_one_letter_code
_entity_poly.pdbx_strand_id
1 'polypeptide(L)'
;MIDQRKPKVIVGLGSTGLACAHYFAHHGIPFSVVDANPKPPLLKELQRDFPLVEFQSLDDKVFQPAEEIVLSPGVPLKSVAIQEAISNDAHITGDIEIFSKAVTKPFVAITGSNGKTTVTSLLGDMAEKCHKAVQLAGNIGIPSLSVIDAEVDCFVLEI
;
A
#
# COMPACT_ATOMS: atom_id res chain seq x y z
N MET A 1 -14.28 7.38 0.21
CA MET A 1 -14.25 6.76 -1.14
C MET A 1 -12.99 7.28 -1.81
N ILE A 2 -12.17 6.40 -2.40
CA ILE A 2 -10.97 6.82 -3.14
C ILE A 2 -11.45 7.56 -4.39
N ASP A 3 -10.94 8.78 -4.63
CA ASP A 3 -11.26 9.49 -5.88
C ASP A 3 -10.56 8.79 -7.04
N GLN A 4 -11.29 7.96 -7.77
CA GLN A 4 -10.78 7.19 -8.91
C GLN A 4 -10.40 8.06 -10.12
N ARG A 5 -10.72 9.36 -10.11
CA ARG A 5 -10.43 10.28 -11.22
C ARG A 5 -9.05 10.91 -11.12
N LYS A 6 -8.47 10.97 -9.90
CA LYS A 6 -7.15 11.54 -9.70
C LYS A 6 -6.07 10.51 -10.01
N PRO A 7 -5.06 10.83 -10.83
CA PRO A 7 -3.90 9.97 -11.01
C PRO A 7 -3.23 9.69 -9.66
N LYS A 8 -2.81 8.45 -9.44
CA LYS A 8 -2.09 8.04 -8.23
C LYS A 8 -0.60 7.97 -8.52
N VAL A 9 0.21 8.38 -7.56
CA VAL A 9 1.66 8.17 -7.62
C VAL A 9 2.05 7.28 -6.47
N ILE A 10 2.44 6.05 -6.78
CA ILE A 10 2.95 5.09 -5.79
C ILE A 10 4.42 5.45 -5.52
N VAL A 11 4.75 5.74 -4.27
CA VAL A 11 6.12 6.07 -3.84
C VAL A 11 6.69 4.91 -3.04
N GLY A 12 7.74 4.29 -3.60
CA GLY A 12 8.38 3.09 -3.09
C GLY A 12 7.88 1.82 -3.75
N LEU A 13 8.76 1.13 -4.51
CA LEU A 13 8.46 -0.11 -5.21
C LEU A 13 9.00 -1.32 -4.43
N GLY A 14 8.50 -1.49 -3.21
CA GLY A 14 8.58 -2.73 -2.45
C GLY A 14 7.34 -3.60 -2.66
N SER A 15 7.18 -4.65 -1.84
CA SER A 15 5.99 -5.52 -1.88
C SER A 15 4.66 -4.76 -1.74
N THR A 16 4.62 -3.78 -0.85
CA THR A 16 3.45 -2.90 -0.65
C THR A 16 3.18 -2.05 -1.89
N GLY A 17 4.20 -1.42 -2.48
CA GLY A 17 4.02 -0.60 -3.69
C GLY A 17 3.55 -1.42 -4.89
N LEU A 18 4.08 -2.64 -5.07
CA LEU A 18 3.62 -3.54 -6.12
C LEU A 18 2.17 -4.01 -5.87
N ALA A 19 1.79 -4.27 -4.63
CA ALA A 19 0.40 -4.60 -4.27
C ALA A 19 -0.56 -3.44 -4.58
N CYS A 20 -0.16 -2.19 -4.30
CA CYS A 20 -0.92 -1.00 -4.70
C CYS A 20 -1.08 -0.92 -6.22
N ALA A 21 -0.02 -1.22 -7.00
CA ALA A 21 -0.06 -1.22 -8.45
C ALA A 21 -1.07 -2.24 -8.99
N HIS A 22 -1.05 -3.48 -8.48
CA HIS A 22 -2.04 -4.50 -8.83
C HIS A 22 -3.46 -4.09 -8.47
N TYR A 23 -3.66 -3.54 -7.27
CA TYR A 23 -4.97 -3.06 -6.82
C TYR A 23 -5.49 -1.96 -7.76
N PHE A 24 -4.68 -0.95 -8.08
CA PHE A 24 -5.10 0.14 -8.96
C PHE A 24 -5.40 -0.33 -10.37
N ALA A 25 -4.56 -1.21 -10.93
CA ALA A 25 -4.79 -1.78 -12.25
C ALA A 25 -6.11 -2.57 -12.30
N HIS A 26 -6.37 -3.41 -11.28
CA HIS A 26 -7.62 -4.18 -11.19
C HIS A 26 -8.87 -3.28 -11.17
N HIS A 27 -8.76 -2.11 -10.53
CA HIS A 27 -9.87 -1.16 -10.42
C HIS A 27 -9.88 -0.09 -11.54
N GLY A 28 -9.00 -0.19 -12.53
CA GLY A 28 -8.91 0.78 -13.62
C GLY A 28 -8.50 2.19 -13.19
N ILE A 29 -7.80 2.31 -12.06
CA ILE A 29 -7.31 3.58 -11.53
C ILE A 29 -5.94 3.88 -12.16
N PRO A 30 -5.77 5.04 -12.86
CA PRO A 30 -4.49 5.39 -13.44
C PRO A 30 -3.43 5.66 -12.36
N PHE A 31 -2.23 5.15 -12.58
CA PHE A 31 -1.12 5.35 -11.65
C PHE A 31 0.24 5.39 -12.34
N SER A 32 1.20 5.99 -11.66
CA SER A 32 2.63 5.91 -11.94
C SER A 32 3.39 5.45 -10.70
N VAL A 33 4.66 5.07 -10.86
CA VAL A 33 5.48 4.57 -9.76
C VAL A 33 6.78 5.34 -9.70
N VAL A 34 7.18 5.73 -8.50
CA VAL A 34 8.48 6.36 -8.24
C VAL A 34 9.19 5.65 -7.08
N ASP A 35 10.53 5.62 -7.14
CA ASP A 35 11.35 5.07 -6.07
C ASP A 35 12.67 5.85 -5.97
N ALA A 36 13.21 5.99 -4.76
CA ALA A 36 14.52 6.60 -4.55
C ALA A 36 15.66 5.74 -5.13
N ASN A 37 15.45 4.42 -5.19
CA ASN A 37 16.36 3.52 -5.88
C ASN A 37 15.98 3.47 -7.38
N PRO A 38 16.85 3.88 -8.32
CA PRO A 38 16.56 3.83 -9.74
C PRO A 38 16.40 2.40 -10.30
N LYS A 39 16.78 1.39 -9.52
CA LYS A 39 16.64 -0.04 -9.88
C LYS A 39 16.13 -0.83 -8.67
N PRO A 40 14.89 -0.59 -8.21
CA PRO A 40 14.33 -1.34 -7.10
C PRO A 40 14.16 -2.82 -7.47
N PRO A 41 14.22 -3.74 -6.51
CA PRO A 41 14.18 -5.18 -6.76
C PRO A 41 12.98 -5.63 -7.60
N LEU A 42 11.82 -5.01 -7.40
CA LEU A 42 10.57 -5.39 -8.07
C LEU A 42 10.30 -4.63 -9.39
N LEU A 43 11.27 -3.84 -9.89
CA LEU A 43 11.09 -3.09 -11.14
C LEU A 43 10.79 -3.99 -12.35
N LYS A 44 11.46 -5.14 -12.43
CA LYS A 44 11.23 -6.08 -13.53
C LYS A 44 9.81 -6.68 -13.48
N GLU A 45 9.29 -6.93 -12.29
CA GLU A 45 7.92 -7.42 -12.10
C GLU A 45 6.91 -6.34 -12.48
N LEU A 46 7.11 -5.12 -12.02
CA LEU A 46 6.27 -3.98 -12.42
C LEU A 46 6.22 -3.83 -13.95
N GLN A 47 7.38 -3.83 -14.62
CA GLN A 47 7.47 -3.67 -16.08
C GLN A 47 6.87 -4.83 -16.86
N ARG A 48 6.96 -6.07 -16.33
CA ARG A 48 6.33 -7.25 -16.92
C ARG A 48 4.81 -7.17 -16.83
N ASP A 49 4.29 -6.81 -15.65
CA ASP A 49 2.85 -6.84 -15.35
C ASP A 49 2.14 -5.58 -15.88
N PHE A 50 2.86 -4.45 -15.91
CA PHE A 50 2.33 -3.14 -16.32
C PHE A 50 3.29 -2.41 -17.27
N PRO A 51 3.47 -2.89 -18.52
CA PRO A 51 4.49 -2.37 -19.44
C PRO A 51 4.29 -0.91 -19.84
N LEU A 52 3.10 -0.34 -19.64
CA LEU A 52 2.77 1.05 -19.99
C LEU A 52 2.82 1.99 -18.77
N VAL A 53 3.07 1.46 -17.59
CA VAL A 53 3.14 2.29 -16.38
C VAL A 53 4.48 3.02 -16.33
N GLU A 54 4.41 4.32 -16.11
CA GLU A 54 5.58 5.16 -15.96
C GLU A 54 6.29 4.88 -14.64
N PHE A 55 7.62 4.71 -14.70
CA PHE A 55 8.50 4.62 -13.55
C PHE A 55 9.55 5.74 -13.60
N GLN A 56 9.71 6.46 -12.50
CA GLN A 56 10.68 7.56 -12.37
C GLN A 56 11.50 7.44 -11.09
N SER A 57 12.65 8.13 -11.06
CA SER A 57 13.36 8.39 -9.80
C SER A 57 12.55 9.37 -8.94
N LEU A 58 12.50 9.13 -7.63
CA LEU A 58 11.84 10.03 -6.69
C LEU A 58 12.47 11.43 -6.69
N ASP A 59 13.80 11.52 -6.86
CA ASP A 59 14.53 12.79 -6.87
C ASP A 59 14.22 13.67 -8.10
N ASP A 60 13.81 13.02 -9.21
CA ASP A 60 13.44 13.70 -10.45
C ASP A 60 11.94 14.00 -10.53
N LYS A 61 11.16 13.47 -9.58
CA LYS A 61 9.69 13.62 -9.60
C LYS A 61 9.27 14.99 -9.09
N VAL A 62 8.54 15.70 -9.93
CA VAL A 62 7.75 16.87 -9.54
C VAL A 62 6.28 16.44 -9.47
N PHE A 63 5.73 16.43 -8.26
CA PHE A 63 4.33 16.06 -8.05
C PHE A 63 3.39 17.16 -8.54
N GLN A 64 2.37 16.76 -9.28
CA GLN A 64 1.33 17.68 -9.73
C GLN A 64 0.25 17.84 -8.66
N PRO A 65 -0.38 19.02 -8.51
CA PRO A 65 -1.40 19.26 -7.48
C PRO A 65 -2.63 18.35 -7.57
N ALA A 66 -2.89 17.78 -8.74
CA ALA A 66 -4.00 16.84 -8.95
C ALA A 66 -3.67 15.40 -8.58
N GLU A 67 -2.40 15.07 -8.31
CA GLU A 67 -1.97 13.72 -7.97
C GLU A 67 -2.30 13.39 -6.51
N GLU A 68 -2.62 12.13 -6.24
CA GLU A 68 -2.71 11.57 -4.90
C GLU A 68 -1.52 10.66 -4.68
N ILE A 69 -0.76 10.92 -3.63
CA ILE A 69 0.48 10.23 -3.33
C ILE A 69 0.20 9.05 -2.41
N VAL A 70 0.53 7.85 -2.85
CA VAL A 70 0.44 6.62 -2.05
C VAL A 70 1.81 6.26 -1.54
N LEU A 71 2.06 6.49 -0.27
CA LEU A 71 3.38 6.33 0.32
C LEU A 71 3.54 4.94 0.94
N SER A 72 4.54 4.19 0.48
CA SER A 72 4.90 2.91 1.10
C SER A 72 5.54 3.12 2.48
N PRO A 73 5.32 2.22 3.46
CA PRO A 73 5.78 2.39 4.84
C PRO A 73 7.30 2.61 5.00
N GLY A 74 8.10 2.08 4.08
CA GLY A 74 9.57 2.22 4.09
C GLY A 74 10.11 3.54 3.55
N VAL A 75 9.26 4.42 3.01
CA VAL A 75 9.70 5.67 2.39
C VAL A 75 9.77 6.78 3.44
N PRO A 76 10.94 7.45 3.60
CA PRO A 76 11.06 8.53 4.56
C PRO A 76 10.21 9.75 4.16
N LEU A 77 9.32 10.19 5.05
CA LEU A 77 8.56 11.44 4.87
C LEU A 77 9.44 12.69 4.70
N LYS A 78 10.72 12.60 5.10
CA LYS A 78 11.68 13.73 5.07
C LYS A 78 12.33 13.95 3.71
N SER A 79 12.05 13.14 2.69
CA SER A 79 12.60 13.40 1.35
C SER A 79 12.10 14.72 0.80
N VAL A 80 12.97 15.45 0.09
CA VAL A 80 12.68 16.80 -0.42
C VAL A 80 11.41 16.80 -1.27
N ALA A 81 11.32 15.89 -2.22
CA ALA A 81 10.17 15.78 -3.12
C ALA A 81 8.83 15.59 -2.38
N ILE A 82 8.83 14.77 -1.30
CA ILE A 82 7.62 14.54 -0.49
C ILE A 82 7.28 15.79 0.34
N GLN A 83 8.27 16.46 0.91
CA GLN A 83 8.06 17.70 1.69
C GLN A 83 7.54 18.83 0.80
N GLU A 84 8.05 18.96 -0.42
CA GLU A 84 7.54 19.91 -1.41
C GLU A 84 6.09 19.60 -1.78
N ALA A 85 5.76 18.32 -1.99
CA ALA A 85 4.39 17.89 -2.27
C ALA A 85 3.44 18.24 -1.11
N ILE A 86 3.84 17.98 0.14
CA ILE A 86 3.07 18.35 1.34
C ILE A 86 2.86 19.87 1.42
N SER A 87 3.91 20.65 1.13
CA SER A 87 3.84 22.11 1.14
C SER A 87 2.91 22.68 0.07
N ASN A 88 2.63 21.90 -0.98
CA ASN A 88 1.71 22.23 -2.06
C ASN A 88 0.33 21.56 -1.90
N ASP A 89 -0.05 21.21 -0.66
CA ASP A 89 -1.34 20.59 -0.31
C ASP A 89 -1.63 19.28 -1.03
N ALA A 90 -0.60 18.49 -1.37
CA ALA A 90 -0.79 17.17 -1.97
C ALA A 90 -1.44 16.22 -0.96
N HIS A 91 -2.42 15.46 -1.42
CA HIS A 91 -3.04 14.43 -0.60
C HIS A 91 -2.13 13.20 -0.52
N ILE A 92 -1.69 12.89 0.69
CA ILE A 92 -0.85 11.70 0.96
C ILE A 92 -1.70 10.66 1.68
N THR A 93 -1.62 9.43 1.20
CA THR A 93 -2.30 8.28 1.77
C THR A 93 -1.33 7.09 1.88
N GLY A 94 -1.72 6.04 2.57
CA GLY A 94 -1.00 4.76 2.64
C GLY A 94 -1.88 3.58 2.21
N ASP A 95 -1.27 2.43 2.02
CA ASP A 95 -1.96 1.19 1.63
C ASP A 95 -3.03 0.77 2.63
N ILE A 96 -2.79 0.96 3.93
CA ILE A 96 -3.77 0.65 5.00
C ILE A 96 -4.99 1.56 4.92
N GLU A 97 -4.81 2.83 4.60
CA GLU A 97 -5.93 3.75 4.41
C GLU A 97 -6.76 3.37 3.18
N ILE A 98 -6.09 2.99 2.08
CA ILE A 98 -6.77 2.49 0.88
C ILE A 98 -7.54 1.22 1.22
N PHE A 99 -6.90 0.26 1.89
CA PHE A 99 -7.54 -0.98 2.34
C PHE A 99 -8.78 -0.70 3.21
N SER A 100 -8.65 0.17 4.22
CA SER A 100 -9.74 0.47 5.15
C SER A 100 -10.97 1.09 4.50
N LYS A 101 -10.77 1.81 3.39
CA LYS A 101 -11.86 2.44 2.61
C LYS A 101 -12.51 1.47 1.62
N ALA A 102 -11.81 0.43 1.22
CA ALA A 102 -12.23 -0.50 0.18
C ALA A 102 -12.75 -1.83 0.73
N VAL A 103 -12.20 -2.30 1.86
CA VAL A 103 -12.60 -3.57 2.47
C VAL A 103 -14.05 -3.56 2.93
N THR A 104 -14.77 -4.65 2.65
CA THR A 104 -16.18 -4.82 3.09
C THR A 104 -16.31 -5.71 4.33
N LYS A 105 -15.28 -6.47 4.65
CA LYS A 105 -15.25 -7.36 5.81
C LYS A 105 -14.66 -6.66 7.03
N PRO A 106 -15.03 -7.10 8.25
CA PRO A 106 -14.42 -6.57 9.47
C PRO A 106 -12.90 -6.79 9.47
N PHE A 107 -12.16 -5.86 10.04
CA PHE A 107 -10.73 -6.03 10.28
C PHE A 107 -10.29 -5.46 11.62
N VAL A 108 -9.20 -6.00 12.14
CA VAL A 108 -8.48 -5.51 13.33
C VAL A 108 -7.11 -5.06 12.90
N ALA A 109 -6.72 -3.85 13.27
CA ALA A 109 -5.39 -3.31 13.02
C ALA A 109 -4.55 -3.30 14.31
N ILE A 110 -3.36 -3.86 14.25
CA ILE A 110 -2.42 -3.97 15.38
C ILE A 110 -1.23 -3.06 15.13
N THR A 111 -1.08 -2.07 15.99
CA THR A 111 0.05 -1.15 15.99
C THR A 111 0.79 -1.21 17.32
N GLY A 112 1.99 -0.67 17.37
CA GLY A 112 2.81 -0.61 18.58
C GLY A 112 4.31 -0.62 18.29
N SER A 113 5.11 -0.31 19.30
CA SER A 113 6.58 -0.27 19.16
C SER A 113 7.20 -1.67 19.13
N ASN A 114 6.64 -2.62 19.89
CA ASN A 114 7.15 -3.99 20.01
C ASN A 114 5.99 -5.00 20.09
N GLY A 115 6.25 -6.24 19.71
CA GLY A 115 5.32 -7.36 19.87
C GLY A 115 4.15 -7.39 18.89
N LYS A 116 4.10 -6.51 17.91
CA LYS A 116 3.01 -6.48 16.90
C LYS A 116 2.81 -7.83 16.23
N THR A 117 3.88 -8.41 15.69
CA THR A 117 3.85 -9.70 15.01
C THR A 117 3.32 -10.82 15.90
N THR A 118 3.77 -10.85 17.18
CA THR A 118 3.29 -11.85 18.15
C THR A 118 1.80 -11.70 18.40
N VAL A 119 1.31 -10.49 18.62
CA VAL A 119 -0.10 -10.22 18.88
C VAL A 119 -0.95 -10.53 17.64
N THR A 120 -0.48 -10.15 16.45
CA THR A 120 -1.15 -10.44 15.18
C THR A 120 -1.31 -11.94 14.97
N SER A 121 -0.23 -12.73 15.16
CA SER A 121 -0.26 -14.18 15.02
C SER A 121 -1.16 -14.83 16.07
N LEU A 122 -1.06 -14.40 17.33
CA LEU A 122 -1.89 -14.93 18.42
C LEU A 122 -3.38 -14.69 18.17
N LEU A 123 -3.73 -13.50 17.72
CA LEU A 123 -5.14 -13.18 17.39
C LEU A 123 -5.65 -14.02 16.22
N GLY A 124 -4.81 -14.28 15.21
CA GLY A 124 -5.12 -15.20 14.13
C GLY A 124 -5.42 -16.60 14.64
N ASP A 125 -4.52 -17.18 15.44
CA ASP A 125 -4.69 -18.51 16.05
C ASP A 125 -5.96 -18.61 16.91
N MET A 126 -6.26 -17.57 17.67
CA MET A 126 -7.47 -17.51 18.48
C MET A 126 -8.74 -17.51 17.63
N ALA A 127 -8.75 -16.72 16.56
CA ALA A 127 -9.90 -16.64 15.66
C ALA A 127 -10.11 -17.96 14.89
N GLU A 128 -9.05 -18.61 14.43
CA GLU A 128 -9.13 -19.94 13.81
C GLU A 128 -9.70 -20.99 14.76
N LYS A 129 -9.29 -20.98 16.04
CA LYS A 129 -9.86 -21.86 17.08
C LYS A 129 -11.34 -21.59 17.34
N CYS A 130 -11.82 -20.39 17.03
CA CYS A 130 -13.24 -20.06 17.06
C CYS A 130 -13.96 -20.35 15.72
N HIS A 131 -13.35 -21.17 14.85
CA HIS A 131 -13.88 -21.54 13.54
C HIS A 131 -14.13 -20.34 12.61
N LYS A 132 -13.27 -19.31 12.70
CA LYS A 132 -13.30 -18.16 11.81
C LYS A 132 -12.23 -18.30 10.73
N ALA A 133 -12.60 -18.02 9.49
CA ALA A 133 -11.65 -17.84 8.42
C ALA A 133 -10.99 -16.46 8.55
N VAL A 134 -9.68 -16.42 8.77
CA VAL A 134 -8.92 -15.20 9.05
C VAL A 134 -7.76 -15.06 8.08
N GLN A 135 -7.55 -13.83 7.58
CA GLN A 135 -6.38 -13.48 6.80
C GLN A 135 -5.49 -12.52 7.58
N LEU A 136 -4.26 -12.92 7.83
CA LEU A 136 -3.21 -12.04 8.37
C LEU A 136 -2.53 -11.31 7.21
N ALA A 137 -2.30 -10.00 7.37
CA ALA A 137 -1.67 -9.17 6.33
C ALA A 137 -1.07 -7.87 6.90
N GLY A 138 -0.51 -7.03 6.04
CA GLY A 138 0.06 -5.73 6.39
C GLY A 138 1.59 -5.73 6.37
N ASN A 139 2.22 -5.18 7.41
CA ASN A 139 3.69 -5.14 7.52
C ASN A 139 4.32 -6.51 7.78
N ILE A 140 3.51 -7.54 7.96
CA ILE A 140 3.92 -8.95 8.12
C ILE A 140 3.36 -9.79 6.98
N GLY A 141 4.22 -10.60 6.38
CA GLY A 141 3.81 -11.57 5.37
C GLY A 141 3.33 -10.92 4.06
N ILE A 142 2.02 -10.86 3.88
CA ILE A 142 1.38 -10.43 2.62
C ILE A 142 0.87 -9.00 2.76
N PRO A 143 1.14 -8.09 1.79
CA PRO A 143 0.58 -6.74 1.80
C PRO A 143 -0.96 -6.76 1.85
N SER A 144 -1.54 -5.80 2.57
CA SER A 144 -2.99 -5.75 2.83
C SER A 144 -3.83 -5.75 1.54
N LEU A 145 -3.45 -4.96 0.55
CA LEU A 145 -4.16 -4.86 -0.72
C LEU A 145 -4.07 -6.12 -1.59
N SER A 146 -3.06 -6.98 -1.38
CA SER A 146 -2.96 -8.26 -2.11
C SER A 146 -4.00 -9.29 -1.69
N VAL A 147 -4.62 -9.11 -0.53
CA VAL A 147 -5.58 -10.06 0.04
C VAL A 147 -6.97 -9.47 0.24
N ILE A 148 -7.22 -8.26 -0.26
CA ILE A 148 -8.48 -7.53 0.01
C ILE A 148 -9.74 -8.29 -0.42
N ASP A 149 -9.62 -9.11 -1.48
CA ASP A 149 -10.71 -9.92 -2.03
C ASP A 149 -10.75 -11.35 -1.46
N ALA A 150 -9.96 -11.64 -0.42
CA ALA A 150 -9.94 -12.97 0.18
C ALA A 150 -11.30 -13.34 0.79
N GLU A 151 -11.72 -14.58 0.56
CA GLU A 151 -12.97 -15.13 1.12
C GLU A 151 -12.78 -15.53 2.59
N VAL A 152 -12.84 -14.53 3.47
CA VAL A 152 -12.61 -14.68 4.91
C VAL A 152 -13.71 -14.01 5.73
N ASP A 153 -13.80 -14.37 7.03
CA ASP A 153 -14.70 -13.71 7.98
C ASP A 153 -14.15 -12.35 8.44
N CYS A 154 -12.83 -12.25 8.61
CA CYS A 154 -12.16 -11.03 9.04
C CYS A 154 -10.69 -11.00 8.64
N PHE A 155 -10.11 -9.79 8.71
CA PHE A 155 -8.67 -9.57 8.54
C PHE A 155 -8.03 -9.17 9.85
N VAL A 156 -6.76 -9.56 10.05
CA VAL A 156 -5.91 -9.04 11.13
C VAL A 156 -4.67 -8.43 10.47
N LEU A 157 -4.52 -7.13 10.65
CA LEU A 157 -3.47 -6.35 9.99
C LEU A 157 -2.41 -5.91 10.99
N GLU A 158 -1.14 -6.16 10.68
CA GLU A 158 -0.02 -5.51 11.35
C GLU A 158 0.29 -4.17 10.67
N ILE A 159 0.31 -3.08 11.43
CA ILE A 159 0.57 -1.73 10.92
C ILE A 159 1.65 -0.98 11.74
#